data_524ca766f6b97f5debd644e2978c380f
#
_entry.id   524ca766f6b97f5debd644e2978c380f
#
_cell.length_a   1.000
_cell.length_b   1.000
_cell.length_c   1.000
_cell.angle_alpha   90.00
_cell.angle_beta   90.00
_cell.angle_gamma   90.00
#
_symmetry.space_group_name_H-M   'P 1'
#
loop_
_entity.id
_entity.type
_entity.pdbx_description
1 polymer ?
#
loop_
_entity_poly.entity_id
_entity_poly.type
_entity_poly.pdbx_seq_one_letter_code
_entity_poly.pdbx_strand_id
1 'polypeptide(L)'
;MKITAIVGSPRSNGNTSCLVDEALQEAARQGLETEKIMLGEHRVGPCLGHENCPTFSECLQKDDAAWILEKFREADGIILGSPVYYYTITAQMKAFIDRHYFLYTHGIPLEARCAGTVVVAGGAGLERTDRDLRRFARMMTGMPEEKVISMSGYASKPGDVKSDASLLKEARALGARMVEMLTSPDTTPAP
;
A
#
# COMPACT_ATOMS: atom_id res chain seq x y z
N MET A 1 12.27 11.73 -5.24
CA MET A 1 11.07 10.86 -5.40
C MET A 1 10.95 9.97 -4.17
N LYS A 2 9.73 9.70 -3.76
CA LYS A 2 9.42 9.00 -2.51
C LYS A 2 8.45 7.83 -2.73
N ILE A 3 8.76 6.69 -2.10
CA ILE A 3 7.82 5.56 -1.99
C ILE A 3 7.29 5.50 -0.57
N THR A 4 5.96 5.56 -0.41
CA THR A 4 5.29 5.37 0.89
C THR A 4 4.57 4.04 0.92
N ALA A 5 4.88 3.21 1.91
CA ALA A 5 4.24 1.92 2.12
C ALA A 5 3.25 1.96 3.29
N ILE A 6 2.04 1.47 3.06
CA ILE A 6 1.02 1.24 4.08
C ILE A 6 0.92 -0.26 4.35
N VAL A 7 1.15 -0.64 5.60
CA VAL A 7 1.13 -2.04 6.01
C VAL A 7 -0.04 -2.31 6.95
N GLY A 8 -1.01 -3.10 6.50
CA GLY A 8 -2.20 -3.48 7.25
C GLY A 8 -1.98 -4.63 8.25
N SER A 9 -0.75 -5.11 8.41
CA SER A 9 -0.46 -6.11 9.44
C SER A 9 -0.54 -5.50 10.84
N PRO A 10 -1.21 -6.16 11.80
CA PRO A 10 -1.15 -5.74 13.20
C PRO A 10 0.19 -6.08 13.88
N ARG A 11 1.08 -6.80 13.18
CA ARG A 11 2.37 -7.24 13.71
C ARG A 11 3.51 -6.48 13.03
N SER A 12 4.22 -5.64 13.77
CA SER A 12 5.33 -4.82 13.24
C SER A 12 6.46 -5.67 12.64
N ASN A 13 6.73 -6.84 13.22
CA ASN A 13 7.72 -7.80 12.71
C ASN A 13 7.07 -9.01 12.00
N GLY A 14 5.87 -8.84 11.45
CA GLY A 14 5.14 -9.87 10.70
C GLY A 14 5.74 -10.08 9.30
N ASN A 15 5.38 -11.19 8.67
CA ASN A 15 5.89 -11.56 7.34
C ASN A 15 5.66 -10.47 6.28
N THR A 16 4.47 -9.89 6.23
CA THR A 16 4.15 -8.79 5.31
C THR A 16 5.05 -7.57 5.54
N SER A 17 5.26 -7.18 6.80
CA SER A 17 6.15 -6.06 7.14
C SER A 17 7.58 -6.32 6.71
N CYS A 18 8.11 -7.55 6.94
CA CYS A 18 9.46 -7.91 6.52
C CYS A 18 9.65 -7.83 5.00
N LEU A 19 8.68 -8.31 4.21
CA LEU A 19 8.77 -8.24 2.74
C LEU A 19 8.63 -6.80 2.22
N VAL A 20 7.80 -5.97 2.84
CA VAL A 20 7.72 -4.54 2.53
C VAL A 20 9.05 -3.85 2.85
N ASP A 21 9.70 -4.20 3.98
CA ASP A 21 11.02 -3.66 4.32
C ASP A 21 12.08 -3.99 3.27
N GLU A 22 12.11 -5.22 2.76
CA GLU A 22 13.04 -5.62 1.69
C GLU A 22 12.82 -4.80 0.41
N ALA A 23 11.57 -4.58 0.02
CA ALA A 23 11.24 -3.76 -1.14
C ALA A 23 11.66 -2.29 -0.96
N LEU A 24 11.37 -1.70 0.20
CA LEU A 24 11.75 -0.32 0.52
C LEU A 24 13.26 -0.15 0.63
N GLN A 25 13.97 -1.10 1.26
CA GLN A 25 15.42 -1.07 1.35
C GLN A 25 16.08 -1.12 -0.03
N GLU A 26 15.54 -1.92 -0.95
CA GLU A 26 16.06 -1.97 -2.32
C GLU A 26 15.84 -0.63 -3.04
N ALA A 27 14.65 -0.04 -2.91
CA ALA A 27 14.38 1.29 -3.47
C ALA A 27 15.29 2.38 -2.87
N ALA A 28 15.55 2.32 -1.56
CA ALA A 28 16.45 3.24 -0.89
C ALA A 28 17.91 3.07 -1.35
N ARG A 29 18.39 1.84 -1.57
CA ARG A 29 19.74 1.59 -2.15
C ARG A 29 19.89 2.21 -3.54
N GLN A 30 18.80 2.32 -4.28
CA GLN A 30 18.77 2.95 -5.59
C GLN A 30 18.45 4.45 -5.55
N GLY A 31 18.47 5.07 -4.36
CA GLY A 31 18.44 6.52 -4.17
C GLY A 31 17.06 7.15 -4.00
N LEU A 32 16.00 6.36 -3.80
CA LEU A 32 14.69 6.91 -3.48
C LEU A 32 14.51 7.12 -1.97
N GLU A 33 13.73 8.12 -1.60
CA GLU A 33 13.22 8.26 -0.25
C GLU A 33 12.15 7.20 0.00
N THR A 34 12.15 6.58 1.19
CA THR A 34 11.18 5.55 1.53
C THR A 34 10.57 5.78 2.91
N GLU A 35 9.28 5.55 3.04
CA GLU A 35 8.56 5.63 4.31
C GLU A 35 7.65 4.42 4.47
N LYS A 36 7.64 3.80 5.65
CA LYS A 36 6.72 2.72 6.01
C LYS A 36 5.82 3.14 7.16
N ILE A 37 4.51 2.97 6.97
CA ILE A 37 3.48 3.24 7.99
C ILE A 37 2.76 1.94 8.33
N MET A 38 2.88 1.53 9.60
CA MET A 38 2.23 0.34 10.13
C MET A 38 0.86 0.72 10.70
N LEU A 39 -0.23 0.35 10.03
CA LEU A 39 -1.58 0.70 10.52
C LEU A 39 -1.89 0.12 11.91
N GLY A 40 -1.23 -0.97 12.29
CA GLY A 40 -1.37 -1.55 13.63
C GLY A 40 -0.77 -0.71 14.76
N GLU A 41 0.04 0.29 14.46
CA GLU A 41 0.68 1.20 15.42
C GLU A 41 -0.04 2.55 15.54
N HIS A 42 -1.09 2.74 14.73
CA HIS A 42 -1.84 3.98 14.64
C HIS A 42 -3.33 3.76 14.84
N ARG A 43 -4.01 4.82 15.25
CA ARG A 43 -5.46 4.80 15.44
C ARG A 43 -6.15 5.25 14.15
N VAL A 44 -6.61 4.29 13.35
CA VAL A 44 -7.35 4.52 12.10
C VAL A 44 -8.72 3.84 12.23
N GLY A 45 -9.74 4.60 12.58
CA GLY A 45 -11.11 4.10 12.66
C GLY A 45 -11.76 3.91 11.28
N PRO A 46 -12.79 3.05 11.17
CA PRO A 46 -13.56 2.91 9.94
C PRO A 46 -14.25 4.23 9.56
N CYS A 47 -14.52 4.43 8.28
CA CYS A 47 -15.31 5.59 7.84
C CYS A 47 -16.72 5.55 8.45
N LEU A 48 -17.19 6.66 8.98
CA LEU A 48 -18.53 6.78 9.57
C LEU A 48 -19.63 7.15 8.56
N GLY A 49 -19.26 7.37 7.30
CA GLY A 49 -20.20 7.61 6.20
C GLY A 49 -21.05 8.88 6.38
N HIS A 50 -20.46 9.99 6.81
CA HIS A 50 -21.21 11.24 6.98
C HIS A 50 -21.83 11.68 5.66
N GLU A 51 -23.16 11.92 5.65
CA GLU A 51 -23.92 12.32 4.45
C GLU A 51 -23.38 13.61 3.83
N ASN A 52 -23.00 14.58 4.66
CA ASN A 52 -22.49 15.87 4.24
C ASN A 52 -20.95 15.92 4.12
N CYS A 53 -20.28 14.76 4.01
CA CYS A 53 -18.83 14.70 3.91
C CYS A 53 -18.23 15.67 2.88
N PRO A 54 -18.81 15.83 1.67
CA PRO A 54 -18.29 16.78 0.67
C PRO A 54 -18.32 18.26 1.08
N THR A 55 -19.03 18.62 2.12
CA THR A 55 -19.11 20.01 2.60
C THR A 55 -18.11 20.33 3.71
N PHE A 56 -17.42 19.32 4.24
CA PHE A 56 -16.45 19.52 5.33
C PHE A 56 -15.08 19.86 4.78
N SER A 57 -14.40 20.83 5.36
CA SER A 57 -13.02 21.18 5.01
C SER A 57 -11.99 20.11 5.44
N GLU A 58 -12.34 19.28 6.43
CA GLU A 58 -11.53 18.19 6.96
C GLU A 58 -12.41 17.03 7.43
N CYS A 59 -11.82 15.82 7.51
CA CYS A 59 -12.54 14.69 8.09
C CYS A 59 -12.85 14.93 9.58
N LEU A 60 -14.11 14.72 9.98
CA LEU A 60 -14.55 14.97 11.35
C LEU A 60 -14.00 13.97 12.38
N GLN A 61 -13.50 12.81 11.92
CA GLN A 61 -12.87 11.86 12.82
C GLN A 61 -11.47 12.35 13.19
N LYS A 62 -11.22 12.53 14.48
CA LYS A 62 -9.94 12.98 15.02
C LYS A 62 -9.08 11.76 15.43
N ASP A 63 -8.48 11.15 14.43
CA ASP A 63 -7.57 10.01 14.56
C ASP A 63 -6.37 10.18 13.60
N ASP A 64 -5.51 9.16 13.51
CA ASP A 64 -4.28 9.26 12.72
C ASP A 64 -4.50 9.19 11.20
N ALA A 65 -5.73 8.90 10.73
CA ALA A 65 -5.99 8.72 9.31
C ALA A 65 -5.66 9.96 8.47
N ALA A 66 -5.89 11.17 9.00
CA ALA A 66 -5.72 12.41 8.23
C ALA A 66 -4.26 12.58 7.74
N TRP A 67 -3.29 12.48 8.65
CA TRP A 67 -1.88 12.64 8.27
C TRP A 67 -1.34 11.43 7.49
N ILE A 68 -1.86 10.20 7.76
CA ILE A 68 -1.48 9.00 6.99
C ILE A 68 -1.94 9.12 5.54
N LEU A 69 -3.18 9.58 5.33
CA LEU A 69 -3.72 9.82 3.99
C LEU A 69 -2.91 10.88 3.25
N GLU A 70 -2.48 11.94 3.91
CA GLU A 70 -1.67 12.99 3.30
C GLU A 70 -0.30 12.45 2.86
N LYS A 71 0.41 11.72 3.74
CA LYS A 71 1.66 11.05 3.40
C LYS A 71 1.54 10.08 2.22
N PHE A 72 0.42 9.35 2.18
CA PHE A 72 0.15 8.41 1.10
C PHE A 72 -0.19 9.12 -0.21
N ARG A 73 -0.94 10.22 -0.12
CA ARG A 73 -1.34 11.04 -1.26
C ARG A 73 -0.15 11.66 -2.00
N GLU A 74 0.82 12.19 -1.24
CA GLU A 74 1.98 12.91 -1.76
C GLU A 74 3.11 12.00 -2.28
N ALA A 75 2.97 10.68 -2.16
CA ALA A 75 4.01 9.75 -2.58
C ALA A 75 4.06 9.61 -4.11
N ASP A 76 5.27 9.61 -4.70
CA ASP A 76 5.48 9.29 -6.12
C ASP A 76 5.16 7.82 -6.45
N GLY A 77 5.38 6.92 -5.50
CA GLY A 77 5.04 5.50 -5.57
C GLY A 77 4.43 5.00 -4.26
N ILE A 78 3.49 4.07 -4.34
CA ILE A 78 2.81 3.53 -3.17
C ILE A 78 2.98 2.02 -3.07
N ILE A 79 3.14 1.51 -1.84
CA ILE A 79 3.07 0.06 -1.57
C ILE A 79 1.92 -0.20 -0.59
N LEU A 80 1.10 -1.19 -0.93
CA LEU A 80 0.02 -1.69 -0.07
C LEU A 80 0.35 -3.10 0.39
N GLY A 81 0.67 -3.27 1.67
CA GLY A 81 0.99 -4.56 2.27
C GLY A 81 -0.13 -5.08 3.18
N SER A 82 -0.66 -6.28 2.93
CA SER A 82 -1.64 -6.90 3.82
C SER A 82 -1.39 -8.40 3.98
N PRO A 83 -1.41 -8.93 5.21
CA PRO A 83 -1.61 -10.36 5.37
C PRO A 83 -3.06 -10.71 5.02
N VAL A 84 -3.29 -11.97 4.65
CA VAL A 84 -4.64 -12.48 4.42
C VAL A 84 -5.28 -12.86 5.76
N TYR A 85 -6.35 -12.18 6.11
CA TYR A 85 -7.22 -12.53 7.25
C TYR A 85 -8.62 -12.86 6.72
N TYR A 86 -9.09 -14.07 7.02
CA TYR A 86 -10.39 -14.54 6.52
C TYR A 86 -10.59 -14.30 5.01
N TYR A 87 -9.59 -14.74 4.22
CA TYR A 87 -9.59 -14.72 2.74
C TYR A 87 -9.55 -13.34 2.08
N THR A 88 -9.26 -12.26 2.81
CA THR A 88 -9.14 -10.91 2.26
C THR A 88 -8.17 -10.05 3.06
N ILE A 89 -8.13 -8.74 2.76
CA ILE A 89 -7.34 -7.74 3.50
C ILE A 89 -7.74 -7.68 4.97
N THR A 90 -6.82 -7.21 5.81
CA THR A 90 -7.11 -6.99 7.24
C THR A 90 -8.12 -5.87 7.46
N ALA A 91 -8.76 -5.87 8.64
CA ALA A 91 -9.66 -4.79 9.05
C ALA A 91 -8.94 -3.42 9.09
N GLN A 92 -7.68 -3.38 9.51
CA GLN A 92 -6.86 -2.17 9.52
C GLN A 92 -6.68 -1.60 8.10
N MET A 93 -6.32 -2.45 7.14
CA MET A 93 -6.19 -2.05 5.73
C MET A 93 -7.55 -1.60 5.17
N LYS A 94 -8.63 -2.30 5.51
CA LYS A 94 -9.97 -1.93 5.05
C LYS A 94 -10.41 -0.58 5.62
N ALA A 95 -10.16 -0.32 6.91
CA ALA A 95 -10.45 0.97 7.52
C ALA A 95 -9.68 2.09 6.81
N PHE A 96 -8.38 1.92 6.56
CA PHE A 96 -7.57 2.87 5.79
C PHE A 96 -8.15 3.13 4.39
N ILE A 97 -8.50 2.07 3.65
CA ILE A 97 -9.12 2.19 2.32
C ILE A 97 -10.44 2.97 2.40
N ASP A 98 -11.30 2.68 3.36
CA ASP A 98 -12.59 3.36 3.48
C ASP A 98 -12.46 4.86 3.82
N ARG A 99 -11.37 5.24 4.50
CA ARG A 99 -11.09 6.65 4.82
C ARG A 99 -10.70 7.48 3.59
N HIS A 100 -10.32 6.85 2.46
CA HIS A 100 -10.13 7.55 1.18
C HIS A 100 -11.43 8.11 0.60
N TYR A 101 -12.59 7.75 1.14
CA TYR A 101 -13.86 8.38 0.75
C TYR A 101 -13.82 9.91 0.86
N PHE A 102 -13.11 10.44 1.88
CA PHE A 102 -12.90 11.88 2.01
C PHE A 102 -12.16 12.47 0.79
N LEU A 103 -11.03 11.89 0.40
CA LEU A 103 -10.27 12.36 -0.78
C LEU A 103 -11.10 12.25 -2.06
N TYR A 104 -11.78 11.12 -2.24
CA TYR A 104 -12.62 10.86 -3.40
C TYR A 104 -13.74 11.90 -3.55
N THR A 105 -14.49 12.19 -2.49
CA THR A 105 -15.63 13.14 -2.53
C THR A 105 -15.19 14.59 -2.72
N HIS A 106 -13.93 14.91 -2.42
CA HIS A 106 -13.35 16.24 -2.62
C HIS A 106 -12.57 16.36 -3.92
N GLY A 107 -12.52 15.31 -4.74
CA GLY A 107 -11.75 15.31 -5.99
C GLY A 107 -10.24 15.46 -5.78
N ILE A 108 -9.72 15.04 -4.63
CA ILE A 108 -8.29 15.11 -4.28
C ILE A 108 -7.60 13.85 -4.80
N PRO A 109 -6.74 13.95 -5.84
CA PRO A 109 -6.07 12.79 -6.41
C PRO A 109 -4.91 12.31 -5.54
N LEU A 110 -4.51 11.04 -5.73
CA LEU A 110 -3.21 10.54 -5.32
C LEU A 110 -2.16 10.87 -6.39
N GLU A 111 -0.97 11.25 -5.97
CA GLU A 111 0.13 11.68 -6.87
C GLU A 111 0.94 10.50 -7.41
N ALA A 112 0.70 9.28 -6.91
CA ALA A 112 1.48 8.10 -7.23
C ALA A 112 1.39 7.70 -8.71
N ARG A 113 2.56 7.46 -9.32
CA ARG A 113 2.76 7.05 -10.72
C ARG A 113 2.95 5.54 -10.88
N CYS A 114 3.21 4.83 -9.80
CA CYS A 114 3.23 3.36 -9.76
C CYS A 114 2.79 2.84 -8.40
N ALA A 115 2.37 1.59 -8.35
CA ALA A 115 1.97 0.93 -7.12
C ALA A 115 2.56 -0.49 -7.01
N GLY A 116 2.89 -0.89 -5.78
CA GLY A 116 3.25 -2.24 -5.41
C GLY A 116 2.22 -2.85 -4.46
N THR A 117 1.94 -4.15 -4.59
CA THR A 117 1.19 -4.88 -3.57
C THR A 117 2.02 -6.01 -2.99
N VAL A 118 1.93 -6.22 -1.68
CA VAL A 118 2.63 -7.28 -0.95
C VAL A 118 1.60 -8.06 -0.13
N VAL A 119 1.34 -9.31 -0.51
CA VAL A 119 0.32 -10.14 0.15
C VAL A 119 0.92 -11.41 0.70
N VAL A 120 0.65 -11.70 1.98
CA VAL A 120 1.12 -12.94 2.63
C VAL A 120 -0.06 -13.68 3.24
N ALA A 121 -0.14 -14.99 2.96
CA ALA A 121 -1.17 -15.86 3.52
C ALA A 121 -0.56 -17.06 4.25
N GLY A 122 -1.27 -17.56 5.24
CA GLY A 122 -0.92 -18.84 5.89
C GLY A 122 -1.34 -20.08 5.09
N GLY A 123 -2.26 -19.94 4.13
CA GLY A 123 -2.78 -21.07 3.37
C GLY A 123 -3.58 -20.72 2.12
N ALA A 124 -4.46 -19.71 2.16
CA ALA A 124 -5.34 -19.39 1.03
C ALA A 124 -5.69 -17.89 1.01
N GLY A 125 -6.27 -17.42 -0.12
CA GLY A 125 -6.82 -16.06 -0.25
C GLY A 125 -5.87 -15.03 -0.85
N LEU A 126 -4.69 -15.43 -1.34
CA LEU A 126 -3.71 -14.51 -1.96
C LEU A 126 -4.32 -13.72 -3.11
N GLU A 127 -4.85 -14.41 -4.13
CA GLU A 127 -5.36 -13.80 -5.35
C GLU A 127 -6.46 -12.76 -5.08
N ARG A 128 -7.39 -13.09 -4.20
CA ARG A 128 -8.49 -12.18 -3.86
C ARG A 128 -7.95 -10.94 -3.16
N THR A 129 -7.07 -11.13 -2.18
CA THR A 129 -6.49 -10.03 -1.41
C THR A 129 -5.65 -9.11 -2.30
N ASP A 130 -4.83 -9.68 -3.18
CA ASP A 130 -4.04 -8.91 -4.14
C ASP A 130 -4.93 -8.12 -5.10
N ARG A 131 -5.94 -8.77 -5.67
CA ARG A 131 -6.91 -8.11 -6.55
C ARG A 131 -7.62 -6.92 -5.89
N ASP A 132 -8.00 -7.05 -4.61
CA ASP A 132 -8.65 -5.98 -3.87
C ASP A 132 -7.71 -4.77 -3.69
N LEU A 133 -6.43 -5.00 -3.36
CA LEU A 133 -5.42 -3.95 -3.23
C LEU A 133 -5.09 -3.28 -4.58
N ARG A 134 -4.88 -4.06 -5.63
CA ARG A 134 -4.63 -3.54 -6.99
C ARG A 134 -5.79 -2.69 -7.48
N ARG A 135 -7.02 -3.18 -7.29
CA ARG A 135 -8.22 -2.43 -7.66
C ARG A 135 -8.29 -1.08 -6.93
N PHE A 136 -8.03 -1.08 -5.64
CA PHE A 136 -8.01 0.16 -4.86
C PHE A 136 -6.94 1.14 -5.39
N ALA A 137 -5.69 0.69 -5.57
CA ALA A 137 -4.62 1.52 -6.11
C ALA A 137 -5.01 2.16 -7.45
N ARG A 138 -5.52 1.36 -8.39
CA ARG A 138 -5.92 1.85 -9.72
C ARG A 138 -7.11 2.82 -9.67
N MET A 139 -8.10 2.54 -8.84
CA MET A 139 -9.27 3.42 -8.70
C MET A 139 -8.90 4.80 -8.16
N MET A 140 -7.97 4.86 -7.22
CA MET A 140 -7.59 6.11 -6.55
C MET A 140 -6.59 6.95 -7.35
N THR A 141 -5.78 6.32 -8.19
CA THR A 141 -4.74 7.03 -8.97
C THR A 141 -5.08 7.19 -10.45
N GLY A 142 -6.01 6.38 -10.97
CA GLY A 142 -6.27 6.30 -12.41
C GLY A 142 -5.16 5.58 -13.21
N MET A 143 -4.12 5.06 -12.55
CA MET A 143 -3.00 4.42 -13.26
C MET A 143 -3.43 3.16 -14.02
N PRO A 144 -2.80 2.86 -15.16
CA PRO A 144 -3.05 1.65 -15.92
C PRO A 144 -2.50 0.40 -15.19
N GLU A 145 -2.94 -0.79 -15.61
CA GLU A 145 -2.65 -2.03 -14.89
C GLU A 145 -1.15 -2.37 -14.83
N GLU A 146 -0.42 -2.09 -15.88
CA GLU A 146 1.03 -2.31 -15.98
C GLU A 146 1.86 -1.46 -15.01
N LYS A 147 1.29 -0.41 -14.44
CA LYS A 147 1.91 0.41 -13.38
C LYS A 147 1.66 -0.14 -11.97
N VAL A 148 0.91 -1.25 -11.84
CA VAL A 148 0.67 -1.93 -10.57
C VAL A 148 1.32 -3.30 -10.59
N ILE A 149 2.36 -3.47 -9.80
CA ILE A 149 3.10 -4.72 -9.67
C ILE A 149 2.78 -5.39 -8.35
N SER A 150 2.82 -6.73 -8.34
CA SER A 150 2.43 -7.52 -7.17
C SER A 150 3.48 -8.56 -6.83
N MET A 151 3.61 -8.81 -5.52
CA MET A 151 4.21 -10.04 -5.03
C MET A 151 3.31 -10.67 -3.97
N SER A 152 3.30 -11.98 -3.92
CA SER A 152 2.55 -12.71 -2.89
C SER A 152 3.23 -14.02 -2.52
N GLY A 153 3.03 -14.48 -1.29
CA GLY A 153 3.63 -15.72 -0.83
C GLY A 153 2.95 -16.32 0.39
N TYR A 154 3.32 -17.55 0.68
CA TYR A 154 2.81 -18.28 1.83
C TYR A 154 3.83 -18.27 2.97
N ALA A 155 3.38 -17.88 4.17
CA ALA A 155 4.15 -17.95 5.38
C ALA A 155 3.21 -18.00 6.60
N SER A 156 3.36 -19.00 7.46
CA SER A 156 2.41 -19.27 8.53
C SER A 156 2.80 -18.64 9.86
N LYS A 157 4.06 -18.73 10.25
CA LYS A 157 4.55 -18.17 11.52
C LYS A 157 5.18 -16.80 11.30
N PRO A 158 5.10 -15.89 12.28
CA PRO A 158 5.79 -14.62 12.20
C PRO A 158 7.29 -14.79 11.97
N GLY A 159 7.81 -14.16 10.92
CA GLY A 159 9.23 -14.21 10.58
C GLY A 159 9.65 -15.35 9.64
N ASP A 160 8.76 -16.27 9.25
CA ASP A 160 9.08 -17.37 8.34
C ASP A 160 9.72 -16.88 7.03
N VAL A 161 9.27 -15.74 6.50
CA VAL A 161 9.80 -15.14 5.27
C VAL A 161 11.28 -14.78 5.35
N LYS A 162 11.83 -14.59 6.55
CA LYS A 162 13.25 -14.22 6.73
C LYS A 162 14.21 -15.34 6.29
N SER A 163 13.73 -16.57 6.28
CA SER A 163 14.48 -17.75 5.78
C SER A 163 14.10 -18.15 4.36
N ASP A 164 13.12 -17.48 3.75
CA ASP A 164 12.69 -17.74 2.37
C ASP A 164 13.42 -16.82 1.39
N ALA A 165 14.53 -17.32 0.85
CA ALA A 165 15.36 -16.57 -0.10
C ALA A 165 14.62 -16.18 -1.38
N SER A 166 13.59 -16.94 -1.81
CA SER A 166 12.79 -16.64 -3.00
C SER A 166 11.89 -15.44 -2.74
N LEU A 167 11.12 -15.46 -1.65
CA LEU A 167 10.25 -14.35 -1.29
C LEU A 167 11.02 -13.05 -1.03
N LEU A 168 12.18 -13.14 -0.37
CA LEU A 168 13.05 -11.98 -0.17
C LEU A 168 13.57 -11.41 -1.50
N LYS A 169 13.93 -12.28 -2.44
CA LYS A 169 14.36 -11.86 -3.79
C LYS A 169 13.23 -11.20 -4.56
N GLU A 170 12.02 -11.75 -4.49
CA GLU A 170 10.84 -11.17 -5.13
C GLU A 170 10.47 -9.80 -4.55
N ALA A 171 10.57 -9.64 -3.22
CA ALA A 171 10.35 -8.36 -2.56
C ALA A 171 11.35 -7.28 -3.04
N ARG A 172 12.64 -7.63 -3.12
CA ARG A 172 13.66 -6.74 -3.69
C ARG A 172 13.39 -6.41 -5.15
N ALA A 173 12.99 -7.41 -5.95
CA ALA A 173 12.64 -7.19 -7.36
C ALA A 173 11.45 -6.22 -7.51
N LEU A 174 10.44 -6.29 -6.62
CA LEU A 174 9.34 -5.33 -6.59
C LEU A 174 9.87 -3.90 -6.33
N GLY A 175 10.72 -3.71 -5.34
CA GLY A 175 11.34 -2.41 -5.04
C GLY A 175 12.13 -1.86 -6.23
N ALA A 176 13.01 -2.68 -6.83
CA ALA A 176 13.79 -2.30 -7.99
C ALA A 176 12.90 -1.91 -9.19
N ARG A 177 11.85 -2.68 -9.46
CA ARG A 177 10.92 -2.39 -10.55
C ARG A 177 10.17 -1.08 -10.34
N MET A 178 9.78 -0.76 -9.09
CA MET A 178 9.17 0.55 -8.78
C MET A 178 10.15 1.70 -9.05
N VAL A 179 11.43 1.55 -8.72
CA VAL A 179 12.45 2.55 -9.05
C VAL A 179 12.54 2.77 -10.56
N GLU A 180 12.62 1.70 -11.35
CA GLU A 180 12.61 1.78 -12.80
C GLU A 180 11.40 2.56 -13.33
N MET A 181 10.19 2.25 -12.82
CA MET A 181 8.96 2.93 -13.23
C MET A 181 8.96 4.42 -12.88
N LEU A 182 9.55 4.80 -11.76
CA LEU A 182 9.59 6.19 -11.31
C LEU A 182 10.69 7.01 -12.01
N THR A 183 11.81 6.38 -12.36
CA THR A 183 12.97 7.06 -12.93
C THR A 183 13.00 7.05 -14.47
N SER A 184 12.27 6.12 -15.10
CA SER A 184 12.12 6.11 -16.56
C SER A 184 11.37 7.35 -17.04
N PRO A 185 11.79 7.99 -18.16
CA PRO A 185 11.00 9.06 -18.76
C PRO A 185 9.59 8.58 -19.07
N ASP A 186 8.58 9.39 -18.74
CA ASP A 186 7.20 9.08 -19.11
C ASP A 186 7.09 9.05 -20.65
N THR A 187 6.94 7.84 -21.19
CA THR A 187 6.69 7.64 -22.62
C THR A 187 5.21 7.66 -22.96
N THR A 188 4.35 8.05 -22.03
CA THR A 188 2.91 8.17 -22.27
C THR A 188 2.69 9.45 -23.07
N PRO A 189 2.15 9.39 -24.31
CA PRO A 189 1.76 10.60 -25.02
C PRO A 189 0.70 11.34 -24.20
N ALA A 190 0.87 12.66 -24.10
CA ALA A 190 -0.13 13.52 -23.48
C ALA A 190 -1.49 13.32 -24.18
N PRO A 191 -2.60 13.35 -23.44
CA PRO A 191 -3.93 13.17 -23.98
C PRO A 191 -4.33 14.25 -24.99
#